data_dcfdaf62bd5edb01c86558735c39345c
#
_entry.id   dcfdaf62bd5edb01c86558735c39345c
#
_cell.length_a   1.000
_cell.length_b   1.000
_cell.length_c   1.000
_cell.angle_alpha   90.00
_cell.angle_beta   90.00
_cell.angle_gamma   90.00
#
_symmetry.space_group_name_H-M   'P 1'
#
loop_
_entity.id
_entity.type
_entity.pdbx_description
1 polymer ?
#
loop_
_entity_poly.entity_id
_entity_poly.type
_entity_poly.pdbx_seq_one_letter_code
_entity_poly.pdbx_strand_id
1 'polypeptide(L)'
;LKNNLTKAALASKVGVTPMAITNYENGDRRPDMHTIKALAKALGVNIADFLAVRNLNLIFSHDEFRKNNKLSKSQQEYVQESVEEYFNRFYEAVELLGGEVLPQSPSMHKIEVSGEPEEDGKSLRRYLGLPEYGPVGNLIELLENLGVLVYLLDIDNDGFSGINGSVNDRPYIAINKNMAAERIRTTVLHEVAHFAF
;
A
#
# COMPACT_ATOMS: atom_id res chain seq x y z
N LEU A 1 -0.85 2.04 -15.05
CA LEU A 1 -0.37 0.68 -15.34
C LEU A 1 -1.47 -0.36 -15.22
N LYS A 2 -2.50 -0.15 -14.38
CA LYS A 2 -3.69 -1.02 -14.32
C LYS A 2 -4.32 -1.27 -15.70
N ASN A 3 -4.19 -0.31 -16.62
CA ASN A 3 -4.75 -0.40 -17.97
C ASN A 3 -3.70 -0.69 -19.06
N ASN A 4 -2.44 -0.98 -18.70
CA ASN A 4 -1.31 -1.20 -19.63
C ASN A 4 -1.20 -0.15 -20.76
N LEU A 5 -1.62 1.10 -20.49
CA LEU A 5 -1.57 2.19 -21.46
C LEU A 5 -0.26 2.97 -21.32
N THR A 6 0.47 3.12 -22.42
CA THR A 6 1.57 4.09 -22.49
C THR A 6 1.01 5.52 -22.58
N LYS A 7 1.81 6.53 -22.19
CA LYS A 7 1.45 7.95 -22.34
C LYS A 7 1.02 8.29 -23.77
N ALA A 8 1.73 7.74 -24.77
CA ALA A 8 1.39 7.94 -26.17
C ALA A 8 0.02 7.31 -26.54
N ALA A 9 -0.27 6.10 -26.07
CA ALA A 9 -1.54 5.44 -26.31
C ALA A 9 -2.70 6.16 -25.61
N LEU A 10 -2.50 6.63 -24.39
CA LEU A 10 -3.49 7.42 -23.66
C LEU A 10 -3.73 8.76 -24.36
N ALA A 11 -2.67 9.48 -24.75
CA ALA A 11 -2.76 10.74 -25.47
C ALA A 11 -3.57 10.60 -26.77
N SER A 12 -3.33 9.54 -27.54
CA SER A 12 -4.08 9.25 -28.76
C SER A 12 -5.57 9.00 -28.48
N LYS A 13 -5.91 8.26 -27.41
CA LYS A 13 -7.30 7.98 -27.02
C LYS A 13 -8.06 9.24 -26.56
N VAL A 14 -7.36 10.19 -25.98
CA VAL A 14 -7.93 11.41 -25.41
C VAL A 14 -7.90 12.59 -26.38
N GLY A 15 -7.14 12.49 -27.46
CA GLY A 15 -6.99 13.53 -28.47
C GLY A 15 -6.06 14.67 -28.04
N VAL A 16 -5.04 14.36 -27.23
CA VAL A 16 -4.00 15.33 -26.78
C VAL A 16 -2.60 14.82 -27.16
N THR A 17 -1.58 15.63 -26.93
CA THR A 17 -0.20 15.21 -27.17
C THR A 17 0.37 14.40 -25.99
N PRO A 18 1.33 13.49 -26.20
CA PRO A 18 2.01 12.81 -25.09
C PRO A 18 2.67 13.77 -24.09
N MET A 19 3.16 14.91 -24.55
CA MET A 19 3.70 15.98 -23.70
C MET A 19 2.62 16.59 -22.81
N ALA A 20 1.39 16.78 -23.33
CA ALA A 20 0.28 17.28 -22.52
C ALA A 20 -0.04 16.29 -21.36
N ILE A 21 -0.04 14.99 -21.64
CA ILE A 21 -0.21 13.97 -20.55
C ILE A 21 0.91 14.13 -19.51
N THR A 22 2.16 14.25 -19.93
CA THR A 22 3.29 14.45 -19.00
C THR A 22 3.11 15.71 -18.16
N ASN A 23 2.70 16.82 -18.75
CA ASN A 23 2.46 18.07 -18.02
C ASN A 23 1.27 17.96 -17.03
N TYR A 24 0.25 17.14 -17.36
CA TYR A 24 -0.85 16.88 -16.45
C TYR A 24 -0.41 16.04 -15.25
N GLU A 25 0.40 14.99 -15.48
CA GLU A 25 0.95 14.13 -14.43
C GLU A 25 1.90 14.89 -13.50
N ASN A 26 2.71 15.79 -14.04
CA ASN A 26 3.63 16.62 -13.25
C ASN A 26 2.93 17.80 -12.52
N GLY A 27 1.66 18.07 -12.83
CA GLY A 27 0.96 19.24 -12.29
C GLY A 27 1.31 20.56 -12.96
N ASP A 28 2.15 20.55 -14.03
CA ASP A 28 2.58 21.75 -14.77
C ASP A 28 1.41 22.40 -15.52
N ARG A 29 0.40 21.61 -15.85
CA ARG A 29 -0.81 22.05 -16.51
C ARG A 29 -2.03 21.29 -16.01
N ARG A 30 -3.15 22.00 -15.83
CA ARG A 30 -4.43 21.36 -15.49
C ARG A 30 -5.21 21.05 -16.77
N PRO A 31 -5.74 19.82 -16.93
CA PRO A 31 -6.65 19.49 -18.03
C PRO A 31 -7.98 20.24 -17.84
N ASP A 32 -8.61 20.61 -18.95
CA ASP A 32 -9.97 21.14 -18.92
C ASP A 32 -10.99 20.02 -18.67
N MET A 33 -12.26 20.40 -18.42
CA MET A 33 -13.31 19.44 -18.10
C MET A 33 -13.60 18.46 -19.25
N HIS A 34 -13.41 18.86 -20.50
CA HIS A 34 -13.56 17.97 -21.65
C HIS A 34 -12.47 16.91 -21.65
N THR A 35 -11.24 17.32 -21.44
CA THR A 35 -10.07 16.43 -21.33
C THR A 35 -10.21 15.48 -20.10
N ILE A 36 -10.67 16.00 -18.94
CA ILE A 36 -10.92 15.16 -17.75
C ILE A 36 -11.95 14.07 -18.05
N LYS A 37 -13.07 14.39 -18.71
CA LYS A 37 -14.08 13.40 -19.11
C LYS A 37 -13.51 12.34 -20.06
N ALA A 38 -12.69 12.75 -21.02
CA ALA A 38 -12.05 11.84 -21.98
C ALA A 38 -11.02 10.93 -21.28
N LEU A 39 -10.21 11.49 -20.34
CA LEU A 39 -9.28 10.73 -19.51
C LEU A 39 -10.02 9.71 -18.64
N ALA A 40 -11.07 10.12 -17.93
CA ALA A 40 -11.87 9.25 -17.08
C ALA A 40 -12.44 8.06 -17.87
N LYS A 41 -13.00 8.34 -19.06
CA LYS A 41 -13.50 7.31 -19.96
C LYS A 41 -12.41 6.37 -20.47
N ALA A 42 -11.25 6.92 -20.87
CA ALA A 42 -10.11 6.14 -21.38
C ALA A 42 -9.48 5.24 -20.33
N LEU A 43 -9.49 5.67 -19.06
CA LEU A 43 -8.92 4.96 -17.91
C LEU A 43 -9.94 4.09 -17.16
N GLY A 44 -11.25 4.23 -17.45
CA GLY A 44 -12.29 3.48 -16.76
C GLY A 44 -12.48 3.89 -15.30
N VAL A 45 -12.28 5.17 -14.98
CA VAL A 45 -12.42 5.76 -13.64
C VAL A 45 -13.51 6.84 -13.63
N ASN A 46 -13.95 7.26 -12.43
CA ASN A 46 -14.93 8.34 -12.31
C ASN A 46 -14.28 9.71 -12.50
N ILE A 47 -15.05 10.67 -13.01
CA ILE A 47 -14.63 12.06 -13.13
C ILE A 47 -14.28 12.64 -11.75
N ALA A 48 -15.00 12.25 -10.71
CA ALA A 48 -14.76 12.66 -9.34
C ALA A 48 -13.32 12.31 -8.85
N ASP A 49 -12.76 11.21 -9.32
CA ASP A 49 -11.38 10.79 -8.96
C ASP A 49 -10.32 11.81 -9.43
N PHE A 50 -10.60 12.56 -10.51
CA PHE A 50 -9.74 13.66 -10.97
C PHE A 50 -9.98 15.00 -10.28
N LEU A 51 -11.13 15.15 -9.64
CA LEU A 51 -11.54 16.41 -9.01
C LEU A 51 -11.40 16.36 -7.48
N ALA A 52 -11.10 15.20 -6.93
CA ALA A 52 -10.87 15.03 -5.50
C ALA A 52 -9.67 15.90 -5.08
N VAL A 53 -9.90 16.83 -4.16
CA VAL A 53 -8.85 17.59 -3.50
C VAL A 53 -8.41 16.74 -2.31
N ARG A 54 -7.19 16.22 -2.35
CA ARG A 54 -6.60 15.54 -1.19
C ARG A 54 -6.24 16.61 -0.15
N ASN A 55 -6.97 16.64 0.95
CA ASN A 55 -6.74 17.60 2.04
C ASN A 55 -5.79 17.04 3.12
N LEU A 56 -5.41 15.77 3.02
CA LEU A 56 -4.54 15.11 3.99
C LEU A 56 -3.08 15.16 3.53
N ASN A 57 -2.24 15.72 4.37
CA ASN A 57 -0.79 15.63 4.19
C ASN A 57 -0.26 14.39 4.91
N LEU A 58 -0.50 13.21 4.32
CA LEU A 58 0.05 11.97 4.85
C LEU A 58 1.54 11.86 4.52
N ILE A 59 2.31 11.49 5.51
CA ILE A 59 3.75 11.24 5.37
C ILE A 59 3.96 9.73 5.26
N PHE A 60 4.47 9.29 4.10
CA PHE A 60 4.76 7.89 3.84
C PHE A 60 6.25 7.61 3.94
N SER A 61 6.58 6.46 4.54
CA SER A 61 7.89 5.82 4.44
C SER A 61 7.69 4.42 3.85
N HIS A 62 8.46 4.09 2.82
CA HIS A 62 8.42 2.80 2.12
C HIS A 62 9.78 2.12 2.27
N ASP A 63 9.94 1.29 3.31
CA ASP A 63 11.27 0.83 3.72
C ASP A 63 11.88 -0.27 2.83
N GLU A 64 11.07 -1.11 2.18
CA GLU A 64 11.54 -2.32 1.47
C GLU A 64 11.50 -2.30 -0.06
N PHE A 65 11.05 -1.23 -0.71
CA PHE A 65 11.07 -1.14 -2.18
C PHE A 65 12.47 -1.30 -2.78
N ARG A 66 13.51 -0.95 -2.02
CA ARG A 66 14.89 -0.93 -2.50
C ARG A 66 15.50 -2.33 -2.69
N LYS A 67 14.93 -3.37 -2.09
CA LYS A 67 15.47 -4.74 -2.12
C LYS A 67 14.76 -5.69 -3.08
N ASN A 68 13.57 -5.32 -3.58
CA ASN A 68 12.77 -6.20 -4.44
C ASN A 68 13.19 -6.07 -5.91
N ASN A 69 14.28 -6.73 -6.28
CA ASN A 69 14.89 -6.69 -7.63
C ASN A 69 14.04 -7.34 -8.74
N LYS A 70 12.84 -7.85 -8.43
CA LYS A 70 11.96 -8.53 -9.40
C LYS A 70 10.97 -7.60 -10.09
N LEU A 71 10.72 -6.42 -9.54
CA LEU A 71 9.82 -5.43 -10.12
C LEU A 71 10.61 -4.43 -10.97
N SER A 72 10.10 -4.13 -12.16
CA SER A 72 10.57 -2.98 -12.93
C SER A 72 10.29 -1.68 -12.17
N LYS A 73 11.03 -0.62 -12.47
CA LYS A 73 10.82 0.69 -11.84
C LYS A 73 9.37 1.17 -11.94
N SER A 74 8.75 1.02 -13.11
CA SER A 74 7.36 1.41 -13.31
C SER A 74 6.36 0.56 -12.51
N GLN A 75 6.67 -0.70 -12.23
CA GLN A 75 5.85 -1.55 -11.37
C GLN A 75 6.00 -1.17 -9.90
N GLN A 76 7.21 -0.79 -9.47
CA GLN A 76 7.44 -0.27 -8.12
C GLN A 76 6.67 1.05 -7.90
N GLU A 77 6.76 1.98 -8.84
CA GLU A 77 5.99 3.23 -8.82
C GLU A 77 4.47 2.95 -8.75
N TYR A 78 3.96 2.00 -9.52
CA TYR A 78 2.55 1.61 -9.48
C TYR A 78 2.12 1.06 -8.11
N VAL A 79 2.92 0.19 -7.49
CA VAL A 79 2.62 -0.35 -6.16
C VAL A 79 2.62 0.78 -5.13
N GLN A 80 3.62 1.65 -5.16
CA GLN A 80 3.72 2.79 -4.25
C GLN A 80 2.51 3.71 -4.38
N GLU A 81 2.19 4.16 -5.59
CA GLU A 81 1.02 5.01 -5.85
C GLU A 81 -0.30 4.34 -5.41
N SER A 82 -0.42 3.01 -5.60
CA SER A 82 -1.61 2.26 -5.18
C SER A 82 -1.76 2.22 -3.66
N VAL A 83 -0.66 2.07 -2.93
CA VAL A 83 -0.61 2.09 -1.46
C VAL A 83 -0.96 3.48 -0.95
N GLU A 84 -0.33 4.51 -1.49
CA GLU A 84 -0.59 5.90 -1.10
C GLU A 84 -2.04 6.30 -1.37
N GLU A 85 -2.60 5.93 -2.53
CA GLU A 85 -3.99 6.20 -2.88
C GLU A 85 -4.96 5.51 -1.93
N TYR A 86 -4.71 4.22 -1.62
CA TYR A 86 -5.54 3.47 -0.68
C TYR A 86 -5.57 4.12 0.70
N PHE A 87 -4.40 4.46 1.27
CA PHE A 87 -4.35 5.04 2.60
C PHE A 87 -4.84 6.49 2.64
N ASN A 88 -4.68 7.25 1.58
CA ASN A 88 -5.32 8.56 1.50
C ASN A 88 -6.86 8.45 1.64
N ARG A 89 -7.49 7.55 0.90
CA ARG A 89 -8.95 7.31 1.00
C ARG A 89 -9.34 6.73 2.35
N PHE A 90 -8.52 5.85 2.89
CA PHE A 90 -8.75 5.26 4.21
C PHE A 90 -8.76 6.34 5.31
N TYR A 91 -7.76 7.22 5.32
CA TYR A 91 -7.68 8.29 6.31
C TYR A 91 -8.75 9.36 6.11
N GLU A 92 -9.19 9.64 4.87
CA GLU A 92 -10.36 10.48 4.63
C GLU A 92 -11.62 9.88 5.30
N ALA A 93 -11.81 8.55 5.21
CA ALA A 93 -12.91 7.88 5.88
C ALA A 93 -12.76 7.93 7.42
N VAL A 94 -11.54 7.77 7.94
CA VAL A 94 -11.25 7.89 9.38
C VAL A 94 -11.58 9.30 9.88
N GLU A 95 -11.23 10.35 9.15
CA GLU A 95 -11.58 11.74 9.52
C GLU A 95 -13.10 11.97 9.53
N LEU A 96 -13.81 11.44 8.53
CA LEU A 96 -15.28 11.53 8.48
C LEU A 96 -15.96 10.84 9.68
N LEU A 97 -15.30 9.84 10.28
CA LEU A 97 -15.74 9.11 11.46
C LEU A 97 -15.29 9.77 12.79
N GLY A 98 -14.62 10.92 12.73
CA GLY A 98 -14.18 11.68 13.90
C GLY A 98 -12.74 11.50 14.31
N GLY A 99 -11.94 10.79 13.51
CA GLY A 99 -10.47 10.72 13.65
C GLY A 99 -9.91 9.71 14.67
N GLU A 100 -10.67 9.38 15.72
CA GLU A 100 -10.20 8.55 16.85
C GLU A 100 -10.66 7.08 16.80
N VAL A 101 -11.00 6.58 15.62
CA VAL A 101 -11.54 5.22 15.46
C VAL A 101 -10.48 4.12 15.35
N LEU A 102 -9.22 4.50 15.17
CA LEU A 102 -8.14 3.54 15.01
C LEU A 102 -7.54 3.14 16.37
N PRO A 103 -7.14 1.86 16.54
CA PRO A 103 -6.33 1.46 17.68
C PRO A 103 -5.07 2.31 17.80
N GLN A 104 -4.48 2.38 19.00
CA GLN A 104 -3.21 3.06 19.18
C GLN A 104 -2.14 2.46 18.27
N SER A 105 -1.31 3.32 17.64
CA SER A 105 -0.20 2.83 16.80
C SER A 105 0.77 1.98 17.63
N PRO A 106 1.11 0.77 17.20
CA PRO A 106 2.02 -0.07 17.95
C PRO A 106 3.44 0.48 17.92
N SER A 107 4.15 0.36 19.02
CA SER A 107 5.58 0.63 19.09
C SER A 107 6.33 -0.66 18.72
N MET A 108 6.67 -0.83 17.46
CA MET A 108 7.17 -2.11 16.91
C MET A 108 8.65 -2.40 17.20
N HIS A 109 9.47 -1.39 17.51
CA HIS A 109 10.91 -1.56 17.71
C HIS A 109 11.27 -1.94 19.15
N LYS A 110 10.88 -3.12 19.63
CA LYS A 110 11.13 -3.50 21.04
C LYS A 110 11.55 -4.95 21.26
N ILE A 111 11.66 -5.76 20.22
CA ILE A 111 12.09 -7.14 20.38
C ILE A 111 13.61 -7.18 20.21
N GLU A 112 14.33 -7.53 21.27
CA GLU A 112 15.76 -7.81 21.19
C GLU A 112 15.98 -9.11 20.44
N VAL A 113 16.81 -9.07 19.40
CA VAL A 113 17.20 -10.24 18.62
C VAL A 113 18.17 -11.06 19.46
N SER A 114 17.80 -12.31 19.77
CA SER A 114 18.66 -13.23 20.54
C SER A 114 19.74 -13.86 19.67
N GLY A 115 19.53 -13.92 18.35
CA GLY A 115 20.33 -14.66 17.39
C GLY A 115 19.93 -16.13 17.28
N GLU A 116 18.95 -16.59 18.09
CA GLU A 116 18.38 -17.94 18.04
C GLU A 116 16.97 -17.84 17.43
N PRO A 117 16.75 -18.27 16.17
CA PRO A 117 15.49 -18.05 15.44
C PRO A 117 14.24 -18.57 16.17
N GLU A 118 14.39 -19.67 16.94
CA GLU A 118 13.26 -20.24 17.69
C GLU A 118 12.86 -19.35 18.87
N GLU A 119 13.82 -18.79 19.59
CA GLU A 119 13.55 -17.86 20.70
C GLU A 119 13.03 -16.52 20.19
N ASP A 120 13.56 -16.04 19.07
CA ASP A 120 13.07 -14.81 18.41
C ASP A 120 11.62 -15.00 17.94
N GLY A 121 11.29 -16.17 17.39
CA GLY A 121 9.91 -16.54 17.03
C GLY A 121 8.96 -16.59 18.22
N LYS A 122 9.39 -17.12 19.38
CA LYS A 122 8.60 -17.10 20.63
C LYS A 122 8.43 -15.67 21.14
N SER A 123 9.46 -14.83 21.03
CA SER A 123 9.41 -13.43 21.42
C SER A 123 8.41 -12.64 20.56
N LEU A 124 8.41 -12.88 19.25
CA LEU A 124 7.41 -12.32 18.34
C LEU A 124 6.00 -12.79 18.70
N ARG A 125 5.79 -14.06 19.00
CA ARG A 125 4.48 -14.57 19.42
C ARG A 125 4.00 -13.87 20.70
N ARG A 126 4.86 -13.73 21.71
CA ARG A 126 4.53 -12.99 22.96
C ARG A 126 4.18 -11.54 22.67
N TYR A 127 4.95 -10.89 21.80
CA TYR A 127 4.67 -9.51 21.38
C TYR A 127 3.29 -9.36 20.72
N LEU A 128 2.91 -10.33 19.89
CA LEU A 128 1.60 -10.37 19.24
C LEU A 128 0.46 -10.86 20.15
N GLY A 129 0.73 -11.12 21.44
CA GLY A 129 -0.27 -11.66 22.38
C GLY A 129 -0.70 -13.08 22.07
N LEU A 130 0.09 -13.84 21.33
CA LEU A 130 -0.19 -15.22 20.96
C LEU A 130 0.37 -16.20 22.01
N PRO A 131 -0.25 -17.38 22.18
CA PRO A 131 0.33 -18.47 22.95
C PRO A 131 1.70 -18.87 22.38
N GLU A 132 2.60 -19.34 23.24
CA GLU A 132 3.94 -19.77 22.84
C GLU A 132 3.90 -20.84 21.74
N TYR A 133 2.91 -21.74 21.79
CA TYR A 133 2.69 -22.82 20.83
C TYR A 133 1.25 -22.79 20.31
N GLY A 134 1.04 -23.42 19.16
CA GLY A 134 -0.28 -23.59 18.58
C GLY A 134 -0.52 -22.74 17.33
N PRO A 135 -1.70 -22.87 16.72
CA PRO A 135 -2.03 -22.17 15.48
C PRO A 135 -2.21 -20.68 15.74
N VAL A 136 -1.81 -19.88 14.77
CA VAL A 136 -2.17 -18.46 14.68
C VAL A 136 -3.50 -18.39 13.93
N GLY A 137 -4.52 -17.78 14.51
CA GLY A 137 -5.82 -17.59 13.90
C GLY A 137 -5.80 -16.66 12.70
N ASN A 138 -6.72 -15.70 12.65
CA ASN A 138 -6.74 -14.66 11.61
C ASN A 138 -5.63 -13.64 11.89
N LEU A 139 -4.51 -13.80 11.18
CA LEU A 139 -3.32 -12.96 11.38
C LEU A 139 -3.57 -11.50 10.97
N ILE A 140 -4.36 -11.26 9.92
CA ILE A 140 -4.67 -9.90 9.46
C ILE A 140 -5.48 -9.17 10.54
N GLU A 141 -6.56 -9.77 11.01
CA GLU A 141 -7.39 -9.21 12.06
C GLU A 141 -6.60 -8.95 13.37
N LEU A 142 -5.69 -9.86 13.72
CA LEU A 142 -4.80 -9.68 14.86
C LEU A 142 -3.93 -8.43 14.70
N LEU A 143 -3.33 -8.23 13.53
CA LEU A 143 -2.47 -7.08 13.24
C LEU A 143 -3.26 -5.77 13.21
N GLU A 144 -4.45 -5.77 12.61
CA GLU A 144 -5.34 -4.60 12.57
C GLU A 144 -5.80 -4.21 13.98
N ASN A 145 -6.11 -5.18 14.83
CA ASN A 145 -6.44 -4.94 16.24
C ASN A 145 -5.24 -4.40 17.05
N LEU A 146 -4.02 -4.73 16.65
CA LEU A 146 -2.80 -4.16 17.21
C LEU A 146 -2.46 -2.78 16.61
N GLY A 147 -3.25 -2.29 15.65
CA GLY A 147 -3.07 -0.98 15.04
C GLY A 147 -2.14 -0.94 13.82
N VAL A 148 -1.72 -2.09 13.30
CA VAL A 148 -1.03 -2.19 12.01
C VAL A 148 -2.06 -2.09 10.90
N LEU A 149 -1.82 -1.27 9.89
CA LEU A 149 -2.70 -1.18 8.73
C LEU A 149 -2.34 -2.29 7.72
N VAL A 150 -3.35 -3.04 7.25
CA VAL A 150 -3.12 -4.09 6.25
C VAL A 150 -3.90 -3.76 4.98
N TYR A 151 -3.19 -3.73 3.85
CA TYR A 151 -3.78 -3.52 2.53
C TYR A 151 -3.58 -4.73 1.62
N LEU A 152 -4.68 -5.32 1.17
CA LEU A 152 -4.67 -6.40 0.18
C LEU A 152 -4.74 -5.80 -1.22
N LEU A 153 -3.59 -5.60 -1.85
CA LEU A 153 -3.43 -5.01 -3.18
C LEU A 153 -3.77 -6.02 -4.28
N ASP A 154 -4.64 -5.59 -5.19
CA ASP A 154 -4.98 -6.36 -6.39
C ASP A 154 -3.97 -6.08 -7.50
N ILE A 155 -2.96 -6.91 -7.61
CA ILE A 155 -1.93 -6.81 -8.63
C ILE A 155 -1.66 -8.17 -9.27
N ASP A 156 -1.78 -8.22 -10.61
CA ASP A 156 -1.44 -9.39 -11.40
C ASP A 156 0.06 -9.39 -11.73
N ASN A 157 0.86 -9.72 -10.72
CA ASN A 157 2.32 -9.77 -10.83
C ASN A 157 2.91 -10.76 -9.83
N ASP A 158 3.38 -11.89 -10.29
CA ASP A 158 3.99 -12.94 -9.47
C ASP A 158 5.32 -12.50 -8.80
N GLY A 159 5.95 -11.45 -9.31
CA GLY A 159 7.16 -10.85 -8.76
C GLY A 159 6.93 -10.02 -7.51
N PHE A 160 5.68 -9.61 -7.23
CA PHE A 160 5.30 -8.85 -6.05
C PHE A 160 4.60 -9.76 -5.02
N SER A 161 5.14 -9.86 -3.85
CA SER A 161 4.51 -10.57 -2.72
C SER A 161 3.94 -9.61 -1.68
N GLY A 162 4.72 -8.66 -1.21
CA GLY A 162 4.32 -7.66 -0.23
C GLY A 162 5.38 -6.59 -0.04
N ILE A 163 5.02 -5.55 0.67
CA ILE A 163 5.90 -4.50 1.18
C ILE A 163 5.40 -4.03 2.54
N ASN A 164 6.28 -3.43 3.29
CA ASN A 164 5.96 -2.73 4.52
C ASN A 164 6.42 -1.27 4.48
N GLY A 165 5.98 -0.50 5.46
CA GLY A 165 6.33 0.89 5.62
C GLY A 165 5.53 1.55 6.73
N SER A 166 5.49 2.87 6.73
CA SER A 166 4.64 3.63 7.65
C SER A 166 3.89 4.75 6.95
N VAL A 167 2.77 5.12 7.52
CA VAL A 167 2.00 6.32 7.19
C VAL A 167 1.72 7.08 8.48
N ASN A 168 2.22 8.32 8.59
CA ASN A 168 2.19 9.10 9.83
C ASN A 168 2.70 8.30 11.03
N ASP A 169 3.86 7.65 10.88
CA ASP A 169 4.50 6.76 11.86
C ASP A 169 3.69 5.51 12.25
N ARG A 170 2.53 5.27 11.65
CA ARG A 170 1.76 4.05 11.83
C ARG A 170 2.22 2.99 10.83
N PRO A 171 2.63 1.80 11.27
CA PRO A 171 3.09 0.75 10.39
C PRO A 171 1.96 0.24 9.48
N TYR A 172 2.30 -0.05 8.25
CA TYR A 172 1.42 -0.73 7.32
C TYR A 172 2.13 -1.88 6.61
N ILE A 173 1.32 -2.82 6.11
CA ILE A 173 1.73 -3.91 5.24
C ILE A 173 0.81 -3.91 4.02
N ALA A 174 1.38 -3.92 2.82
CA ALA A 174 0.62 -4.13 1.58
C ALA A 174 1.00 -5.47 0.97
N ILE A 175 0.01 -6.33 0.71
CA ILE A 175 0.18 -7.73 0.29
C ILE A 175 -0.54 -7.96 -1.03
N ASN A 176 0.07 -8.69 -1.95
CA ASN A 176 -0.60 -9.15 -3.15
C ASN A 176 -1.70 -10.17 -2.79
N LYS A 177 -2.97 -9.78 -2.98
CA LYS A 177 -4.12 -10.64 -2.65
C LYS A 177 -4.28 -11.85 -3.57
N ASN A 178 -3.62 -11.85 -4.74
CA ASN A 178 -3.76 -12.89 -5.76
C ASN A 178 -2.86 -14.11 -5.51
N MET A 179 -2.17 -14.13 -4.37
CA MET A 179 -1.38 -15.28 -3.92
C MET A 179 -2.24 -16.32 -3.22
N ALA A 180 -1.75 -17.57 -3.14
CA ALA A 180 -2.33 -18.60 -2.30
C ALA A 180 -2.36 -18.17 -0.81
N ALA A 181 -3.38 -18.63 -0.07
CA ALA A 181 -3.60 -18.22 1.32
C ALA A 181 -2.38 -18.47 2.22
N GLU A 182 -1.71 -19.61 2.04
CA GLU A 182 -0.51 -19.98 2.79
C GLU A 182 0.64 -18.99 2.51
N ARG A 183 0.79 -18.58 1.25
CA ARG A 183 1.80 -17.61 0.85
C ARG A 183 1.49 -16.23 1.40
N ILE A 184 0.22 -15.80 1.39
CA ILE A 184 -0.21 -14.55 2.04
C ILE A 184 0.20 -14.57 3.52
N ARG A 185 -0.12 -15.64 4.27
CA ARG A 185 0.22 -15.75 5.68
C ARG A 185 1.72 -15.65 5.93
N THR A 186 2.51 -16.38 5.15
CA THR A 186 3.97 -16.36 5.27
C THR A 186 4.54 -14.98 4.95
N THR A 187 4.02 -14.32 3.91
CA THR A 187 4.45 -12.97 3.54
C THR A 187 4.09 -11.96 4.63
N VAL A 188 2.86 -12.00 5.18
CA VAL A 188 2.48 -11.13 6.29
C VAL A 188 3.41 -11.29 7.49
N LEU A 189 3.75 -12.51 7.88
CA LEU A 189 4.69 -12.76 8.97
C LEU A 189 6.10 -12.24 8.66
N HIS A 190 6.55 -12.35 7.41
CA HIS A 190 7.82 -11.81 6.96
C HIS A 190 7.85 -10.28 7.10
N GLU A 191 6.81 -9.59 6.62
CA GLU A 191 6.71 -8.13 6.73
C GLU A 191 6.59 -7.67 8.20
N VAL A 192 5.89 -8.43 9.04
CA VAL A 192 5.84 -8.16 10.50
C VAL A 192 7.21 -8.30 11.14
N ALA A 193 8.02 -9.28 10.73
CA ALA A 193 9.37 -9.44 11.27
C ALA A 193 10.24 -8.20 11.01
N HIS A 194 10.09 -7.54 9.87
CA HIS A 194 10.80 -6.27 9.57
C HIS A 194 10.42 -5.11 10.51
N PHE A 195 9.24 -5.12 11.10
CA PHE A 195 8.86 -4.14 12.12
C PHE A 195 9.30 -4.54 13.52
N ALA A 196 9.36 -5.85 13.77
CA ALA A 196 9.58 -6.38 15.11
C ALA A 196 11.05 -6.48 15.49
N PHE A 197 11.92 -6.62 14.50
CA PHE A 197 13.36 -6.79 14.61
C PHE A 197 14.10 -5.74 13.78
#